data_91bce826bd1e8bc64da51708cab5daf6
#
_entry.id   91bce826bd1e8bc64da51708cab5daf6
#
_cell.length_a   1.000
_cell.length_b   1.000
_cell.length_c   1.000
_cell.angle_alpha   90.00
_cell.angle_beta   90.00
_cell.angle_gamma   90.00
#
_symmetry.space_group_name_H-M   'P 1'
#
loop_
_entity.id
_entity.type
_entity.pdbx_description
1 polymer ?
#
loop_
_entity_poly.entity_id
_entity_poly.type
_entity_poly.pdbx_seq_one_letter_code
_entity_poly.pdbx_strand_id
1 'polypeptide(L)'
;MFFILERNHRTTYMELASKYDSKEVESKWYQYWLDNKLFSSKPDSREPYTVVIPPPNVTGVLHMGHMLNNTIQDILVRRARMEGKNACWVPGTDHASIATEAKVVNKLAQEGIKKTDLTREQFLEHAWDWTHEHGGIILKQLRRLGCSCDWDRTAFTMDDTRSKSVIKVFCDLYNKGYIYRGVRMVNWDPQAQTALSDEEVIYKDEHSKLYHLKYYVAADDQAKVERKDEGNVMHKDEKGYYAVVATTRPETIMGDSAMCINPEDV
;
A
#
# COMPACT_ATOMS: atom_id res chain seq x y z
N MET A 1 68.62 -24.01 19.55
CA MET A 1 67.90 -25.19 20.03
C MET A 1 66.44 -24.94 19.76
N PHE A 2 65.94 -25.41 18.59
CA PHE A 2 64.56 -25.22 18.19
C PHE A 2 63.75 -26.43 18.65
N PHE A 3 62.75 -26.20 19.52
CA PHE A 3 61.77 -27.21 19.87
C PHE A 3 60.70 -27.21 18.80
N ILE A 4 60.67 -28.26 17.96
CA ILE A 4 59.53 -28.56 17.08
C ILE A 4 58.50 -29.31 17.94
N LEU A 5 57.39 -28.65 18.25
CA LEU A 5 56.19 -29.27 18.78
C LEU A 5 55.49 -29.96 17.63
N GLU A 6 55.66 -31.26 17.48
CA GLU A 6 54.80 -32.08 16.63
C GLU A 6 53.38 -32.10 17.18
N ARG A 7 52.49 -31.24 16.65
CA ARG A 7 51.07 -31.40 16.78
C ARG A 7 50.63 -32.46 15.79
N ASN A 8 50.26 -33.62 16.29
CA ASN A 8 49.53 -34.63 15.53
C ASN A 8 48.11 -34.08 15.18
N HIS A 9 48.06 -33.22 14.17
CA HIS A 9 46.83 -32.90 13.51
C HIS A 9 46.70 -33.86 12.31
N ARG A 10 45.85 -34.88 12.45
CA ARG A 10 45.27 -35.51 11.26
C ARG A 10 44.54 -34.43 10.49
N THR A 11 45.20 -33.82 9.53
CA THR A 11 44.59 -32.92 8.55
C THR A 11 43.71 -33.81 7.67
N THR A 12 42.46 -33.94 8.03
CA THR A 12 41.46 -34.52 7.13
C THR A 12 41.31 -33.48 6.01
N TYR A 13 41.98 -33.74 4.88
CA TYR A 13 41.77 -32.96 3.67
C TYR A 13 40.33 -33.23 3.23
N MET A 14 39.48 -32.23 3.44
CA MET A 14 38.14 -32.26 2.87
C MET A 14 38.30 -31.94 1.38
N GLU A 15 38.08 -32.96 0.54
CA GLU A 15 38.11 -32.77 -0.90
C GLU A 15 36.98 -31.86 -1.28
N LEU A 16 37.28 -30.64 -1.74
CA LEU A 16 36.29 -29.70 -2.19
C LEU A 16 35.72 -30.16 -3.53
N ALA A 17 34.41 -30.18 -3.64
CA ALA A 17 33.76 -30.50 -4.91
C ALA A 17 34.23 -29.53 -6.00
N SER A 18 34.41 -30.02 -7.21
CA SER A 18 34.90 -29.25 -8.37
C SER A 18 33.93 -28.12 -8.80
N LYS A 19 32.66 -28.21 -8.39
CA LYS A 19 31.61 -27.23 -8.67
C LYS A 19 30.80 -26.94 -7.42
N TYR A 20 30.41 -25.69 -7.27
CA TYR A 20 29.49 -25.28 -6.22
C TYR A 20 28.08 -25.80 -6.51
N ASP A 21 27.49 -26.55 -5.57
CA ASP A 21 26.06 -26.93 -5.60
C ASP A 21 25.30 -26.15 -4.53
N SER A 22 24.47 -25.21 -4.98
CA SER A 22 23.67 -24.35 -4.10
C SER A 22 22.67 -25.14 -3.24
N LYS A 23 22.16 -26.28 -3.76
CA LYS A 23 21.15 -27.08 -3.06
C LYS A 23 21.70 -27.75 -1.80
N GLU A 24 22.95 -28.15 -1.81
CA GLU A 24 23.62 -28.79 -0.68
C GLU A 24 24.08 -27.76 0.37
N VAL A 25 24.44 -26.57 -0.07
CA VAL A 25 25.15 -25.58 0.76
C VAL A 25 24.20 -24.56 1.38
N GLU A 26 23.29 -23.97 0.60
CA GLU A 26 22.48 -22.81 1.05
C GLU A 26 21.57 -23.16 2.22
N SER A 27 20.81 -24.25 2.12
CA SER A 27 19.88 -24.65 3.18
C SER A 27 20.60 -24.97 4.49
N LYS A 28 21.76 -25.69 4.40
CA LYS A 28 22.57 -26.06 5.54
C LYS A 28 23.08 -24.83 6.29
N TRP A 29 23.69 -23.89 5.58
CA TRP A 29 24.30 -22.72 6.21
C TRP A 29 23.26 -21.74 6.68
N TYR A 30 22.15 -21.55 5.96
CA TYR A 30 21.07 -20.68 6.43
C TYR A 30 20.45 -21.20 7.73
N GLN A 31 20.22 -22.53 7.83
CA GLN A 31 19.73 -23.14 9.06
C GLN A 31 20.73 -22.96 10.21
N TYR A 32 22.02 -23.15 9.96
CA TYR A 32 23.07 -22.91 10.96
C TYR A 32 23.02 -21.46 11.49
N TRP A 33 22.82 -20.47 10.62
CA TRP A 33 22.71 -19.07 11.05
C TRP A 33 21.48 -18.82 11.92
N LEU A 34 20.37 -19.45 11.59
CA LEU A 34 19.13 -19.36 12.38
C LEU A 34 19.28 -20.00 13.76
N ASP A 35 19.81 -21.22 13.82
CA ASP A 35 19.98 -21.99 15.06
C ASP A 35 20.93 -21.29 16.04
N ASN A 36 21.96 -20.61 15.50
CA ASN A 36 22.89 -19.84 16.28
C ASN A 36 22.47 -18.37 16.49
N LYS A 37 21.30 -17.98 16.03
CA LYS A 37 20.74 -16.61 16.16
C LYS A 37 21.69 -15.49 15.69
N LEU A 38 22.46 -15.75 14.62
CA LEU A 38 23.50 -14.82 14.16
C LEU A 38 22.94 -13.48 13.63
N PHE A 39 21.65 -13.41 13.36
CA PHE A 39 20.98 -12.20 12.89
C PHE A 39 20.19 -11.48 13.98
N SER A 40 20.06 -12.08 15.16
CA SER A 40 19.36 -11.46 16.29
C SER A 40 20.12 -10.28 16.85
N SER A 41 19.41 -9.22 17.20
CA SER A 41 19.93 -8.01 17.79
C SER A 41 19.27 -7.73 19.14
N LYS A 42 20.08 -7.39 20.13
CA LYS A 42 19.62 -6.89 21.44
C LYS A 42 20.33 -5.58 21.72
N PRO A 43 19.68 -4.60 22.35
CA PRO A 43 20.33 -3.35 22.73
C PRO A 43 21.58 -3.62 23.58
N ASP A 44 22.72 -3.03 23.19
CA ASP A 44 23.99 -3.07 23.89
C ASP A 44 24.76 -1.76 23.69
N SER A 45 26.04 -1.71 24.05
CA SER A 45 26.87 -0.51 23.97
C SER A 45 27.41 -0.18 22.56
N ARG A 46 27.19 -1.06 21.58
CA ARG A 46 27.64 -0.83 20.21
C ARG A 46 26.78 0.22 19.51
N GLU A 47 27.34 0.88 18.52
CA GLU A 47 26.60 1.80 17.66
C GLU A 47 25.40 1.07 17.00
N PRO A 48 24.17 1.55 17.17
CA PRO A 48 23.01 0.90 16.58
C PRO A 48 22.93 1.17 15.07
N TYR A 49 22.57 0.14 14.30
CA TYR A 49 22.25 0.24 12.88
C TYR A 49 20.96 -0.51 12.61
N THR A 50 19.85 0.21 12.53
CA THR A 50 18.52 -0.40 12.40
C THR A 50 17.92 -0.12 11.03
N VAL A 51 17.49 -1.18 10.35
CA VAL A 51 16.76 -1.14 9.09
C VAL A 51 15.42 -1.84 9.29
N VAL A 52 14.36 -1.23 8.79
CA VAL A 52 13.04 -1.85 8.69
C VAL A 52 12.80 -2.20 7.23
N ILE A 53 12.46 -3.44 6.95
CA ILE A 53 12.14 -3.87 5.60
C ILE A 53 10.91 -3.09 5.10
N PRO A 54 10.87 -2.59 3.85
CA PRO A 54 9.61 -2.22 3.23
C PRO A 54 8.74 -3.48 3.17
N PRO A 55 7.67 -3.58 3.98
CA PRO A 55 6.97 -4.85 4.15
C PRO A 55 6.25 -5.23 2.85
N PRO A 56 6.57 -6.38 2.24
CA PRO A 56 5.86 -6.82 1.04
C PRO A 56 4.38 -7.07 1.30
N ASN A 57 3.56 -6.71 0.33
CA ASN A 57 2.13 -6.96 0.34
C ASN A 57 1.82 -8.46 0.26
N VAL A 58 0.88 -8.96 1.07
CA VAL A 58 0.45 -10.38 1.04
C VAL A 58 -0.45 -10.70 -0.16
N THR A 59 -0.13 -10.15 -1.32
CA THR A 59 -0.91 -10.31 -2.56
C THR A 59 -0.43 -11.47 -3.44
N GLY A 60 0.68 -12.11 -3.10
CA GLY A 60 1.25 -13.20 -3.87
C GLY A 60 2.70 -13.51 -3.50
N VAL A 61 3.50 -13.84 -4.51
CA VAL A 61 4.93 -14.17 -4.39
C VAL A 61 5.81 -12.94 -4.65
N LEU A 62 7.05 -12.99 -4.15
CA LEU A 62 8.04 -11.94 -4.43
C LEU A 62 8.45 -11.96 -5.91
N HIS A 63 8.79 -10.79 -6.44
CA HIS A 63 9.32 -10.61 -7.79
C HIS A 63 10.71 -9.95 -7.76
N MET A 64 11.34 -9.78 -8.92
CA MET A 64 12.71 -9.27 -9.05
C MET A 64 12.93 -7.91 -8.37
N GLY A 65 11.94 -7.02 -8.36
CA GLY A 65 12.02 -5.75 -7.64
C GLY A 65 12.19 -5.92 -6.14
N HIS A 66 11.50 -6.88 -5.53
CA HIS A 66 11.69 -7.24 -4.13
C HIS A 66 13.09 -7.81 -3.89
N MET A 67 13.59 -8.67 -4.80
CA MET A 67 14.94 -9.23 -4.68
C MET A 67 16.00 -8.14 -4.69
N LEU A 68 15.93 -7.21 -5.64
CA LEU A 68 16.86 -6.09 -5.74
C LEU A 68 16.86 -5.24 -4.47
N ASN A 69 15.68 -4.82 -4.02
CA ASN A 69 15.51 -3.99 -2.83
C ASN A 69 16.09 -4.66 -1.58
N ASN A 70 15.71 -5.92 -1.34
CA ASN A 70 16.16 -6.65 -0.16
C ASN A 70 17.65 -7.01 -0.21
N THR A 71 18.21 -7.28 -1.39
CA THR A 71 19.64 -7.53 -1.56
C THR A 71 20.47 -6.29 -1.18
N ILE A 72 20.06 -5.10 -1.60
CA ILE A 72 20.74 -3.86 -1.24
C ILE A 72 20.71 -3.65 0.27
N GLN A 73 19.56 -3.84 0.92
CA GLN A 73 19.45 -3.73 2.38
C GLN A 73 20.32 -4.76 3.09
N ASP A 74 20.32 -6.01 2.64
CA ASP A 74 21.13 -7.07 3.25
C ASP A 74 22.63 -6.79 3.17
N ILE A 75 23.11 -6.26 2.04
CA ILE A 75 24.51 -5.83 1.88
C ILE A 75 24.88 -4.78 2.93
N LEU A 76 24.03 -3.75 3.10
CA LEU A 76 24.27 -2.67 4.06
C LEU A 76 24.25 -3.17 5.50
N VAL A 77 23.29 -4.02 5.84
CA VAL A 77 23.17 -4.60 7.19
C VAL A 77 24.35 -5.53 7.51
N ARG A 78 24.78 -6.37 6.54
CA ARG A 78 25.96 -7.23 6.70
C ARG A 78 27.24 -6.41 6.86
N ARG A 79 27.37 -5.34 6.07
CA ARG A 79 28.50 -4.41 6.21
C ARG A 79 28.52 -3.80 7.62
N ALA A 80 27.40 -3.30 8.12
CA ALA A 80 27.30 -2.72 9.46
C ALA A 80 27.74 -3.74 10.55
N ARG A 81 27.35 -5.03 10.42
CA ARG A 81 27.84 -6.09 11.31
C ARG A 81 29.34 -6.28 11.23
N MET A 82 29.91 -6.25 10.03
CA MET A 82 31.37 -6.35 9.83
C MET A 82 32.12 -5.16 10.42
N GLU A 83 31.51 -3.98 10.44
CA GLU A 83 32.02 -2.76 11.09
C GLU A 83 31.88 -2.80 12.63
N GLY A 84 31.33 -3.89 13.19
CA GLY A 84 31.16 -4.06 14.63
C GLY A 84 29.92 -3.37 15.22
N LYS A 85 29.01 -2.87 14.40
CA LYS A 85 27.77 -2.23 14.85
C LYS A 85 26.74 -3.25 15.34
N ASN A 86 25.81 -2.82 16.19
CA ASN A 86 24.65 -3.60 16.56
C ASN A 86 23.58 -3.46 15.47
N ALA A 87 23.67 -4.32 14.46
CA ALA A 87 22.78 -4.25 13.31
C ALA A 87 21.50 -5.06 13.51
N CYS A 88 20.35 -4.40 13.40
CA CYS A 88 19.02 -4.98 13.48
C CYS A 88 18.27 -4.74 12.16
N TRP A 89 17.90 -5.79 11.46
CA TRP A 89 17.04 -5.71 10.28
C TRP A 89 15.70 -6.38 10.58
N VAL A 90 14.65 -5.55 10.70
CA VAL A 90 13.32 -5.98 11.10
C VAL A 90 12.53 -6.43 9.88
N PRO A 91 12.15 -7.72 9.77
CA PRO A 91 11.31 -8.22 8.70
C PRO A 91 9.82 -8.03 9.00
N GLY A 92 9.01 -8.04 7.95
CA GLY A 92 7.55 -8.00 8.09
C GLY A 92 6.83 -8.16 6.76
N THR A 93 5.50 -8.20 6.85
CA THR A 93 4.59 -8.23 5.70
C THR A 93 3.46 -7.22 5.90
N ASP A 94 2.90 -6.73 4.78
CA ASP A 94 1.80 -5.78 4.79
C ASP A 94 0.50 -6.44 4.32
N HIS A 95 -0.60 -6.10 4.99
CA HIS A 95 -1.93 -6.60 4.64
C HIS A 95 -2.47 -6.06 3.32
N ALA A 96 -1.94 -4.94 2.83
CA ALA A 96 -2.23 -4.32 1.53
C ALA A 96 -3.73 -4.16 1.20
N SER A 97 -4.58 -4.09 2.21
CA SER A 97 -6.02 -3.81 2.16
C SER A 97 -6.72 -4.14 0.82
N ILE A 98 -6.96 -3.16 -0.05
CA ILE A 98 -7.70 -3.27 -1.32
C ILE A 98 -7.10 -4.33 -2.26
N ALA A 99 -5.77 -4.37 -2.40
CA ALA A 99 -5.13 -5.31 -3.30
C ALA A 99 -5.27 -6.76 -2.83
N THR A 100 -5.21 -7.02 -1.53
CA THR A 100 -5.47 -8.34 -0.93
C THR A 100 -6.94 -8.69 -1.06
N GLU A 101 -7.85 -7.75 -0.78
CA GLU A 101 -9.30 -7.95 -0.94
C GLU A 101 -9.65 -8.36 -2.37
N ALA A 102 -9.10 -7.68 -3.39
CA ALA A 102 -9.32 -8.03 -4.79
C ALA A 102 -8.87 -9.46 -5.12
N LYS A 103 -7.76 -9.93 -4.53
CA LYS A 103 -7.29 -11.31 -4.70
C LYS A 103 -8.23 -12.32 -4.07
N VAL A 104 -8.70 -12.04 -2.84
CA VAL A 104 -9.66 -12.90 -2.13
C VAL A 104 -10.98 -12.97 -2.89
N VAL A 105 -11.53 -11.83 -3.34
CA VAL A 105 -12.75 -11.77 -4.14
C VAL A 105 -12.62 -12.57 -5.44
N ASN A 106 -11.48 -12.45 -6.14
CA ASN A 106 -11.24 -13.21 -7.35
C ASN A 106 -11.16 -14.73 -7.09
N LYS A 107 -10.54 -15.15 -5.98
CA LYS A 107 -10.50 -16.56 -5.57
C LYS A 107 -11.91 -17.08 -5.30
N LEU A 108 -12.68 -16.36 -4.49
CA LEU A 108 -14.07 -16.71 -4.18
C LEU A 108 -14.95 -16.79 -5.44
N ALA A 109 -14.77 -15.87 -6.39
CA ALA A 109 -15.50 -15.89 -7.66
C ALA A 109 -15.18 -17.13 -8.49
N GLN A 110 -13.94 -17.64 -8.46
CA GLN A 110 -13.57 -18.91 -9.12
C GLN A 110 -14.23 -20.11 -8.44
N GLU A 111 -14.53 -20.02 -7.16
CA GLU A 111 -15.24 -21.02 -6.37
C GLU A 111 -16.77 -20.85 -6.48
N GLY A 112 -17.26 -19.86 -7.25
CA GLY A 112 -18.69 -19.55 -7.44
C GLY A 112 -19.32 -18.76 -6.31
N ILE A 113 -18.53 -18.22 -5.39
CA ILE A 113 -18.99 -17.45 -4.22
C ILE A 113 -18.88 -15.95 -4.53
N LYS A 114 -19.96 -15.19 -4.31
CA LYS A 114 -19.95 -13.74 -4.43
C LYS A 114 -19.70 -13.10 -3.07
N LYS A 115 -18.90 -12.06 -3.01
CA LYS A 115 -18.66 -11.28 -1.78
C LYS A 115 -19.96 -10.79 -1.15
N THR A 116 -20.96 -10.42 -1.96
CA THR A 116 -22.27 -9.94 -1.52
C THR A 116 -23.11 -11.00 -0.78
N ASP A 117 -22.78 -12.27 -0.94
CA ASP A 117 -23.49 -13.38 -0.33
C ASP A 117 -22.91 -13.75 1.05
N LEU A 118 -21.79 -13.10 1.44
CA LEU A 118 -21.08 -13.34 2.68
C LEU A 118 -21.34 -12.22 3.69
N THR A 119 -21.37 -12.58 4.98
CA THR A 119 -21.25 -11.59 6.04
C THR A 119 -19.81 -11.04 6.11
N ARG A 120 -19.64 -9.93 6.83
CA ARG A 120 -18.31 -9.37 7.05
C ARG A 120 -17.35 -10.36 7.73
N GLU A 121 -17.84 -11.09 8.72
CA GLU A 121 -17.10 -12.09 9.47
C GLU A 121 -16.63 -13.23 8.57
N GLN A 122 -17.53 -13.78 7.76
CA GLN A 122 -17.22 -14.84 6.79
C GLN A 122 -16.17 -14.38 5.76
N PHE A 123 -16.30 -13.15 5.24
CA PHE A 123 -15.31 -12.60 4.34
C PHE A 123 -13.94 -12.44 5.01
N LEU A 124 -13.90 -11.99 6.27
CA LEU A 124 -12.66 -11.86 7.04
C LEU A 124 -11.97 -13.21 7.27
N GLU A 125 -12.72 -14.30 7.49
CA GLU A 125 -12.14 -15.65 7.58
C GLU A 125 -11.36 -16.00 6.31
N HIS A 126 -11.97 -15.82 5.13
CA HIS A 126 -11.29 -16.04 3.85
C HIS A 126 -10.07 -15.12 3.65
N ALA A 127 -10.16 -13.88 4.09
CA ALA A 127 -9.04 -12.93 4.01
C ALA A 127 -7.88 -13.32 4.94
N TRP A 128 -8.17 -13.84 6.12
CA TRP A 128 -7.16 -14.36 7.04
C TRP A 128 -6.52 -15.64 6.52
N ASP A 129 -7.29 -16.57 5.95
CA ASP A 129 -6.75 -17.78 5.32
C ASP A 129 -5.78 -17.43 4.20
N TRP A 130 -6.15 -16.48 3.33
CA TRP A 130 -5.27 -15.95 2.29
C TRP A 130 -3.98 -15.37 2.87
N THR A 131 -4.11 -14.58 3.93
CA THR A 131 -2.97 -13.93 4.58
C THR A 131 -2.01 -14.93 5.22
N HIS A 132 -2.51 -15.96 5.87
CA HIS A 132 -1.70 -17.01 6.47
C HIS A 132 -0.96 -17.82 5.39
N GLU A 133 -1.63 -18.16 4.30
CA GLU A 133 -1.02 -18.88 3.17
C GLU A 133 0.10 -18.06 2.53
N HIS A 134 -0.19 -16.84 2.08
CA HIS A 134 0.73 -16.04 1.26
C HIS A 134 1.81 -15.33 2.08
N GLY A 135 1.50 -14.89 3.29
CA GLY A 135 2.48 -14.31 4.21
C GLY A 135 3.60 -15.29 4.56
N GLY A 136 3.23 -16.57 4.77
CA GLY A 136 4.20 -17.65 5.00
C GLY A 136 5.12 -17.90 3.80
N ILE A 137 4.60 -17.81 2.57
CA ILE A 137 5.39 -17.97 1.33
C ILE A 137 6.42 -16.85 1.20
N ILE A 138 6.01 -15.59 1.38
CA ILE A 138 6.89 -14.41 1.29
C ILE A 138 8.07 -14.53 2.25
N LEU A 139 7.82 -14.85 3.51
CA LEU A 139 8.88 -15.01 4.51
C LEU A 139 9.84 -16.17 4.18
N LYS A 140 9.32 -17.27 3.62
CA LYS A 140 10.15 -18.38 3.13
C LYS A 140 11.02 -17.96 1.94
N GLN A 141 10.49 -17.16 1.02
CA GLN A 141 11.23 -16.62 -0.12
C GLN A 141 12.36 -15.69 0.31
N LEU A 142 12.12 -14.80 1.30
CA LEU A 142 13.15 -13.94 1.87
C LEU A 142 14.28 -14.75 2.53
N ARG A 143 13.94 -15.84 3.25
CA ARG A 143 14.93 -16.75 3.80
C ARG A 143 15.70 -17.46 2.69
N ARG A 144 15.02 -17.87 1.63
CA ARG A 144 15.67 -18.52 0.48
C ARG A 144 16.61 -17.57 -0.27
N LEU A 145 16.30 -16.28 -0.30
CA LEU A 145 17.17 -15.23 -0.82
C LEU A 145 18.43 -15.02 0.06
N GLY A 146 18.44 -15.56 1.29
CA GLY A 146 19.54 -15.41 2.21
C GLY A 146 19.47 -14.17 3.09
N CYS A 147 18.33 -13.49 3.16
CA CYS A 147 18.16 -12.26 3.94
C CYS A 147 18.52 -12.45 5.41
N SER A 148 19.42 -11.60 5.93
CA SER A 148 19.92 -11.67 7.30
C SER A 148 19.07 -10.87 8.30
N CYS A 149 17.76 -11.06 8.24
CA CYS A 149 16.80 -10.41 9.12
C CYS A 149 16.82 -10.97 10.55
N ASP A 150 16.49 -10.14 11.52
CA ASP A 150 16.15 -10.59 12.88
C ASP A 150 14.73 -11.19 12.89
N TRP A 151 14.64 -12.48 12.60
CA TRP A 151 13.39 -13.20 12.43
C TRP A 151 12.54 -13.29 13.70
N ASP A 152 13.14 -13.13 14.88
CA ASP A 152 12.41 -13.06 16.14
C ASP A 152 11.54 -11.79 16.23
N ARG A 153 11.82 -10.79 15.38
CA ARG A 153 11.08 -9.51 15.26
C ARG A 153 10.12 -9.46 14.08
N THR A 154 9.83 -10.60 13.46
CA THR A 154 8.88 -10.63 12.34
C THR A 154 7.55 -10.00 12.72
N ALA A 155 7.07 -9.09 11.89
CA ALA A 155 5.87 -8.31 12.13
C ALA A 155 4.89 -8.39 10.96
N PHE A 156 3.60 -8.24 11.27
CA PHE A 156 2.55 -8.07 10.29
C PHE A 156 1.77 -6.80 10.62
N THR A 157 1.43 -6.00 9.61
CA THR A 157 0.82 -4.68 9.83
C THR A 157 -0.53 -4.71 10.56
N MET A 158 -1.23 -5.87 10.55
CA MET A 158 -2.48 -6.07 11.29
C MET A 158 -2.35 -6.99 12.50
N ASP A 159 -1.15 -7.25 13.00
CA ASP A 159 -1.02 -7.97 14.27
C ASP A 159 -1.60 -7.17 15.45
N ASP A 160 -1.91 -7.86 16.55
CA ASP A 160 -2.58 -7.26 17.71
C ASP A 160 -1.85 -6.03 18.26
N THR A 161 -0.51 -6.07 18.30
CA THR A 161 0.29 -4.96 18.84
C THR A 161 0.20 -3.73 17.95
N ARG A 162 0.29 -3.92 16.63
CA ARG A 162 0.22 -2.82 15.65
C ARG A 162 -1.20 -2.28 15.55
N SER A 163 -2.21 -3.14 15.53
CA SER A 163 -3.61 -2.75 15.54
C SER A 163 -3.95 -1.88 16.75
N LYS A 164 -3.53 -2.27 17.95
CA LYS A 164 -3.70 -1.46 19.18
C LYS A 164 -2.99 -0.12 19.06
N SER A 165 -1.77 -0.09 18.51
CA SER A 165 -0.99 1.14 18.32
C SER A 165 -1.68 2.09 17.34
N VAL A 166 -2.19 1.58 16.22
CA VAL A 166 -2.93 2.39 15.23
C VAL A 166 -4.18 3.01 15.84
N ILE A 167 -4.99 2.20 16.55
CA ILE A 167 -6.19 2.70 17.22
C ILE A 167 -5.84 3.77 18.25
N LYS A 168 -4.79 3.56 19.05
CA LYS A 168 -4.34 4.54 20.03
C LYS A 168 -3.95 5.86 19.37
N VAL A 169 -3.14 5.81 18.32
CA VAL A 169 -2.71 7.02 17.59
C VAL A 169 -3.90 7.73 16.96
N PHE A 170 -4.86 6.99 16.39
CA PHE A 170 -6.09 7.58 15.86
C PHE A 170 -6.86 8.36 16.94
N CYS A 171 -7.06 7.75 18.11
CA CYS A 171 -7.74 8.41 19.24
C CYS A 171 -6.95 9.64 19.73
N ASP A 172 -5.63 9.55 19.84
CA ASP A 172 -4.77 10.65 20.27
C ASP A 172 -4.86 11.84 19.30
N LEU A 173 -4.87 11.57 17.99
CA LEU A 173 -5.00 12.61 16.95
C LEU A 173 -6.40 13.23 16.93
N TYR A 174 -7.44 12.42 17.13
CA TYR A 174 -8.81 12.92 17.26
C TYR A 174 -8.94 13.86 18.47
N ASN A 175 -8.45 13.44 19.63
CA ASN A 175 -8.48 14.25 20.85
C ASN A 175 -7.68 15.57 20.73
N LYS A 176 -6.64 15.59 19.89
CA LYS A 176 -5.86 16.80 19.56
C LYS A 176 -6.53 17.69 18.50
N GLY A 177 -7.66 17.26 17.92
CA GLY A 177 -8.38 18.01 16.90
C GLY A 177 -7.78 17.90 15.47
N TYR A 178 -6.79 17.04 15.24
CA TYR A 178 -6.21 16.85 13.90
C TYR A 178 -7.05 15.94 13.01
N ILE A 179 -7.83 15.06 13.59
CA ILE A 179 -8.78 14.21 12.88
C ILE A 179 -10.20 14.68 13.21
N TYR A 180 -11.00 14.92 12.19
CA TYR A 180 -12.40 15.28 12.31
C TYR A 180 -13.22 14.61 11.21
N ARG A 181 -14.54 14.48 11.44
CA ARG A 181 -15.47 13.97 10.43
C ARG A 181 -15.92 15.10 9.53
N GLY A 182 -15.76 14.95 8.23
CA GLY A 182 -16.17 15.95 7.24
C GLY A 182 -16.56 15.30 5.92
N VAL A 183 -17.22 16.10 5.07
CA VAL A 183 -17.55 15.70 3.69
C VAL A 183 -16.50 16.27 2.75
N ARG A 184 -15.93 15.43 1.90
CA ARG A 184 -14.94 15.81 0.90
C ARG A 184 -15.27 15.11 -0.42
N MET A 185 -14.91 15.74 -1.54
CA MET A 185 -14.88 15.05 -2.83
C MET A 185 -13.70 14.06 -2.85
N VAL A 186 -13.97 12.87 -3.34
CA VAL A 186 -12.98 11.80 -3.46
C VAL A 186 -13.09 11.14 -4.84
N ASN A 187 -11.99 10.57 -5.32
CA ASN A 187 -12.04 9.64 -6.44
C ASN A 187 -12.68 8.34 -5.95
N TRP A 188 -13.72 7.89 -6.63
CA TRP A 188 -14.50 6.73 -6.21
C TRP A 188 -14.57 5.68 -7.31
N ASP A 189 -14.21 4.43 -7.00
CA ASP A 189 -14.42 3.29 -7.88
C ASP A 189 -15.76 2.62 -7.54
N PRO A 190 -16.76 2.72 -8.42
CA PRO A 190 -18.08 2.13 -8.18
C PRO A 190 -18.08 0.60 -8.24
N GLN A 191 -17.12 -0.02 -8.92
CA GLN A 191 -17.00 -1.47 -9.00
C GLN A 191 -16.37 -2.04 -7.73
N ALA A 192 -15.28 -1.46 -7.26
CA ALA A 192 -14.64 -1.86 -6.02
C ALA A 192 -15.34 -1.29 -4.77
N GLN A 193 -16.25 -0.31 -4.94
CA GLN A 193 -16.98 0.37 -3.86
C GLN A 193 -16.03 0.98 -2.81
N THR A 194 -15.00 1.65 -3.27
CA THR A 194 -14.00 2.27 -2.43
C THR A 194 -13.50 3.60 -2.98
N ALA A 195 -12.97 4.46 -2.09
CA ALA A 195 -12.23 5.63 -2.48
C ALA A 195 -10.83 5.22 -2.98
N LEU A 196 -10.31 5.98 -3.94
CA LEU A 196 -8.98 5.82 -4.50
C LEU A 196 -8.09 6.98 -4.07
N SER A 197 -6.79 6.73 -3.90
CA SER A 197 -5.80 7.80 -3.76
C SER A 197 -5.55 8.47 -5.12
N ASP A 198 -5.03 9.69 -5.10
CA ASP A 198 -4.75 10.43 -6.34
C ASP A 198 -3.69 9.72 -7.19
N GLU A 199 -2.76 8.98 -6.56
CA GLU A 199 -1.71 8.21 -7.23
C GLU A 199 -2.25 6.97 -7.97
N GLU A 200 -3.42 6.47 -7.59
CA GLU A 200 -4.06 5.30 -8.22
C GLU A 200 -4.91 5.69 -9.43
N VAL A 201 -5.20 6.99 -9.61
CA VAL A 201 -6.02 7.49 -10.71
C VAL A 201 -5.21 7.54 -12.00
N ILE A 202 -5.68 6.82 -13.01
CA ILE A 202 -5.08 6.84 -14.35
C ILE A 202 -5.88 7.79 -15.23
N TYR A 203 -5.27 8.91 -15.59
CA TYR A 203 -5.86 9.87 -16.51
C TYR A 203 -5.74 9.39 -17.96
N LYS A 204 -6.83 9.52 -18.72
CA LYS A 204 -6.89 9.21 -20.14
C LYS A 204 -7.50 10.39 -20.87
N ASP A 205 -6.89 10.79 -21.98
CA ASP A 205 -7.46 11.79 -22.87
C ASP A 205 -8.61 11.17 -23.65
N GLU A 206 -9.78 11.79 -23.58
CA GLU A 206 -10.97 11.39 -24.33
C GLU A 206 -11.50 12.57 -25.16
N HIS A 207 -11.80 12.31 -26.41
CA HIS A 207 -12.49 13.28 -27.26
C HIS A 207 -13.97 13.37 -26.86
N SER A 208 -14.34 14.47 -26.20
CA SER A 208 -15.68 14.74 -25.75
C SER A 208 -16.21 16.04 -26.37
N LYS A 209 -17.51 16.30 -26.16
CA LYS A 209 -18.16 17.54 -26.57
C LYS A 209 -18.44 18.38 -25.33
N LEU A 210 -18.31 19.70 -25.48
CA LEU A 210 -18.78 20.64 -24.48
C LEU A 210 -20.20 21.08 -24.88
N TYR A 211 -21.17 20.76 -24.07
CA TYR A 211 -22.58 21.06 -24.30
C TYR A 211 -22.92 22.36 -23.59
N HIS A 212 -23.44 23.34 -24.33
CA HIS A 212 -23.90 24.61 -23.81
C HIS A 212 -25.41 24.56 -23.62
N LEU A 213 -25.86 24.79 -22.41
CA LEU A 213 -27.25 24.66 -21.97
C LEU A 213 -27.78 26.03 -21.53
N LYS A 214 -29.01 26.36 -21.92
CA LYS A 214 -29.70 27.57 -21.49
C LYS A 214 -30.60 27.26 -20.29
N TYR A 215 -30.33 27.90 -19.17
CA TYR A 215 -31.18 27.85 -17.98
C TYR A 215 -31.95 29.16 -17.87
N TYR A 216 -33.27 29.09 -18.08
CA TYR A 216 -34.10 30.24 -18.02
C TYR A 216 -34.42 30.61 -16.57
N VAL A 217 -34.46 31.91 -16.28
CA VAL A 217 -34.93 32.44 -14.99
C VAL A 217 -36.42 32.12 -14.86
N ALA A 218 -36.87 31.71 -13.67
CA ALA A 218 -38.27 31.41 -13.42
C ALA A 218 -39.18 32.62 -13.77
N ALA A 219 -40.36 32.35 -14.28
CA ALA A 219 -41.25 33.40 -14.76
C ALA A 219 -41.52 34.49 -13.72
N ASP A 220 -41.69 34.14 -12.46
CA ASP A 220 -41.93 35.03 -11.35
C ASP A 220 -40.71 35.91 -10.98
N ASP A 221 -39.53 35.53 -11.42
CA ASP A 221 -38.27 36.22 -11.11
C ASP A 221 -37.70 37.01 -12.29
N GLN A 222 -38.26 36.87 -13.50
CA GLN A 222 -37.79 37.56 -14.70
C GLN A 222 -37.69 39.09 -14.49
N ALA A 223 -38.66 39.70 -13.77
CA ALA A 223 -38.68 41.14 -13.52
C ALA A 223 -37.62 41.61 -12.49
N LYS A 224 -36.99 40.66 -11.78
CA LYS A 224 -35.95 40.94 -10.77
C LYS A 224 -34.56 41.03 -11.38
N VAL A 225 -34.37 40.58 -12.64
CA VAL A 225 -33.07 40.63 -13.32
C VAL A 225 -32.75 42.08 -13.65
N GLU A 226 -31.68 42.59 -13.06
CA GLU A 226 -31.22 43.98 -13.34
C GLU A 226 -30.60 44.11 -14.70
N ARG A 227 -30.80 45.26 -15.37
CA ARG A 227 -30.24 45.50 -16.71
C ARG A 227 -28.72 45.45 -16.80
N LYS A 228 -28.04 45.78 -15.68
CA LYS A 228 -26.57 45.70 -15.61
C LYS A 228 -26.02 44.27 -15.74
N ASP A 229 -26.86 43.28 -15.51
CA ASP A 229 -26.50 41.86 -15.60
C ASP A 229 -26.69 41.36 -17.06
N GLU A 230 -27.32 42.15 -17.93
CA GLU A 230 -27.59 41.81 -19.33
C GLU A 230 -26.32 41.93 -20.14
N GLY A 231 -25.93 40.84 -20.82
CA GLY A 231 -24.75 40.80 -21.70
C GLY A 231 -23.49 40.22 -21.09
N ASN A 232 -23.39 40.05 -19.80
CA ASN A 232 -22.25 39.38 -19.12
C ASN A 232 -22.58 37.89 -18.87
N VAL A 233 -23.26 37.59 -17.78
CA VAL A 233 -23.63 36.21 -17.43
C VAL A 233 -25.09 35.94 -17.82
N MET A 234 -25.94 36.97 -17.79
CA MET A 234 -27.34 36.84 -18.14
C MET A 234 -27.58 37.29 -19.58
N HIS A 235 -28.26 36.47 -20.33
CA HIS A 235 -28.66 36.74 -21.73
C HIS A 235 -30.19 36.83 -21.79
N LYS A 236 -30.72 37.42 -22.88
CA LYS A 236 -32.12 37.55 -23.13
C LYS A 236 -32.51 37.11 -24.52
N ASP A 237 -33.56 36.33 -24.64
CA ASP A 237 -34.22 36.02 -25.91
C ASP A 237 -35.77 36.20 -25.80
N GLU A 238 -36.50 35.70 -26.78
CA GLU A 238 -37.96 35.82 -26.82
C GLU A 238 -38.68 35.12 -25.64
N LYS A 239 -38.00 34.14 -25.01
CA LYS A 239 -38.54 33.38 -23.85
C LYS A 239 -38.21 34.01 -22.52
N GLY A 240 -37.30 35.00 -22.50
CA GLY A 240 -36.92 35.70 -21.27
C GLY A 240 -35.43 35.67 -20.97
N TYR A 241 -35.06 36.00 -19.74
CA TYR A 241 -33.68 35.96 -19.27
C TYR A 241 -33.20 34.52 -19.03
N TYR A 242 -31.99 34.20 -19.43
CA TYR A 242 -31.34 32.94 -19.23
C TYR A 242 -29.85 33.10 -18.99
N ALA A 243 -29.24 32.12 -18.33
CA ALA A 243 -27.79 31.96 -18.26
C ALA A 243 -27.34 30.73 -19.07
N VAL A 244 -26.10 30.74 -19.53
CA VAL A 244 -25.51 29.63 -20.27
C VAL A 244 -24.52 28.92 -19.37
N VAL A 245 -24.70 27.60 -19.20
CA VAL A 245 -23.75 26.74 -18.53
C VAL A 245 -23.19 25.74 -19.54
N ALA A 246 -21.95 25.32 -19.32
CA ALA A 246 -21.30 24.34 -20.17
C ALA A 246 -20.93 23.10 -19.35
N THR A 247 -21.20 21.93 -19.94
CA THR A 247 -20.87 20.64 -19.32
C THR A 247 -20.40 19.63 -20.35
N THR A 248 -19.50 18.77 -19.98
CA THR A 248 -19.10 17.59 -20.77
C THR A 248 -20.01 16.40 -20.52
N ARG A 249 -20.87 16.46 -19.47
CA ARG A 249 -21.80 15.39 -19.05
C ARG A 249 -23.25 15.88 -19.03
N PRO A 250 -23.93 15.94 -20.20
CA PRO A 250 -25.31 16.45 -20.30
C PRO A 250 -26.32 15.58 -19.55
N GLU A 251 -26.00 14.34 -19.23
CA GLU A 251 -26.84 13.43 -18.44
C GLU A 251 -27.09 13.92 -17.01
N THR A 252 -26.25 14.81 -16.48
CA THR A 252 -26.41 15.37 -15.13
C THR A 252 -27.55 16.37 -15.00
N ILE A 253 -28.06 16.92 -16.13
CA ILE A 253 -29.16 17.92 -16.17
C ILE A 253 -30.39 17.48 -15.36
N MET A 254 -30.69 16.19 -15.38
CA MET A 254 -31.87 15.67 -14.68
C MET A 254 -31.79 15.78 -13.15
N GLY A 255 -30.58 16.02 -12.62
CA GLY A 255 -30.33 16.25 -11.20
C GLY A 255 -30.27 17.71 -10.81
N ASP A 256 -30.32 18.63 -11.77
CA ASP A 256 -30.15 20.06 -11.49
C ASP A 256 -31.43 20.63 -10.86
N SER A 257 -31.32 21.18 -9.68
CA SER A 257 -32.41 21.81 -8.94
C SER A 257 -32.32 23.33 -8.92
N ALA A 258 -31.14 23.89 -9.05
CA ALA A 258 -30.87 25.32 -9.07
C ALA A 258 -29.52 25.62 -9.72
N MET A 259 -29.33 26.85 -10.17
CA MET A 259 -28.07 27.38 -10.68
C MET A 259 -27.61 28.53 -9.80
N CYS A 260 -26.32 28.55 -9.51
CA CYS A 260 -25.68 29.63 -8.77
C CYS A 260 -24.62 30.29 -9.65
N ILE A 261 -24.62 31.63 -9.65
CA ILE A 261 -23.70 32.45 -10.42
C ILE A 261 -22.88 33.29 -9.46
N ASN A 262 -21.59 33.44 -9.72
CA ASN A 262 -20.78 34.40 -8.97
C ASN A 262 -21.24 35.83 -9.32
N PRO A 263 -21.65 36.68 -8.37
CA PRO A 263 -22.13 38.01 -8.65
C PRO A 263 -21.06 38.98 -9.17
N GLU A 264 -19.78 38.60 -9.08
CA GLU A 264 -18.63 39.38 -9.57
C GLU A 264 -18.07 38.82 -10.89
N ASP A 265 -18.73 37.82 -11.48
CA ASP A 265 -18.33 37.25 -12.77
C ASP A 265 -18.65 38.21 -13.92
N VAL A 266 -17.63 38.63 -14.68
CA VAL A 266 -17.70 39.65 -15.75
C VAL A 266 -17.28 39.05 -17.10
#